data_553f4f7380372e85c5bc396efb6cdcb8
#
_entry.id   553f4f7380372e85c5bc396efb6cdcb8
#
_cell.length_a   1.000
_cell.length_b   1.000
_cell.length_c   1.000
_cell.angle_alpha   90.00
_cell.angle_beta   90.00
_cell.angle_gamma   90.00
#
_symmetry.space_group_name_H-M   'P 1'
#
loop_
_entity.id
_entity.type
_entity.pdbx_description
1 polymer ?
#
loop_
_entity_poly.entity_id
_entity_poly.type
_entity_poly.pdbx_seq_one_letter_code
_entity_poly.pdbx_strand_id
1 'polypeptide(L)'
;MYMRLAKRMLLETDKRLVWKLAWNMGFRGWRSVQKHKARLKRGEFFPPYLYISIINSCNLRCQGCWVDVGHKQEKIEVEPLHRMINEAKRMGNSFFGLLGGEPFMHKQIFEILEAHPDAYFQVFTNGHF
;
A
#
# COMPACT_ATOMS: atom_id res chain seq x y z
N MET A 1 -10.65 21.84 11.23
CA MET A 1 -9.68 21.25 10.27
C MET A 1 -10.31 20.12 9.47
N TYR A 2 -10.87 19.09 10.09
CA TYR A 2 -11.44 17.91 9.41
C TYR A 2 -12.59 18.21 8.44
N MET A 3 -13.49 19.13 8.77
CA MET A 3 -14.61 19.51 7.88
C MET A 3 -14.13 20.16 6.58
N ARG A 4 -13.07 20.99 6.62
CA ARG A 4 -12.48 21.57 5.39
C ARG A 4 -11.85 20.49 4.52
N LEU A 5 -11.14 19.50 5.11
CA LEU A 5 -10.55 18.37 4.39
C LEU A 5 -11.65 17.52 3.75
N ALA A 6 -12.69 17.16 4.49
CA ALA A 6 -13.82 16.39 3.98
C ALA A 6 -14.54 17.12 2.83
N LYS A 7 -14.77 18.43 2.98
CA LYS A 7 -15.36 19.26 1.92
C LYS A 7 -14.50 19.26 0.65
N ARG A 8 -13.18 19.43 0.79
CA ARG A 8 -12.25 19.38 -0.36
C ARG A 8 -12.24 18.01 -1.02
N MET A 9 -12.16 16.92 -0.24
CA MET A 9 -12.25 15.57 -0.79
C MET A 9 -13.53 15.33 -1.60
N LEU A 10 -14.67 15.83 -1.10
CA LEU A 10 -15.97 15.62 -1.77
C LEU A 10 -16.17 16.52 -2.98
N LEU A 11 -15.62 17.74 -2.97
CA LEU A 11 -15.88 18.75 -4.01
C LEU A 11 -14.76 18.88 -5.04
N GLU A 12 -13.50 18.69 -4.64
CA GLU A 12 -12.31 18.94 -5.47
C GLU A 12 -11.69 17.67 -6.02
N THR A 13 -11.99 16.48 -5.44
CA THR A 13 -11.42 15.19 -5.87
C THR A 13 -12.37 14.49 -6.84
N ASP A 14 -11.80 13.79 -7.84
CA ASP A 14 -12.58 12.93 -8.75
C ASP A 14 -13.41 11.93 -7.94
N LYS A 15 -14.72 11.94 -8.20
CA LYS A 15 -15.69 11.08 -7.49
C LYS A 15 -15.39 9.59 -7.63
N ARG A 16 -14.75 9.17 -8.73
CA ARG A 16 -14.29 7.79 -8.94
C ARG A 16 -13.23 7.40 -7.92
N LEU A 17 -12.29 8.31 -7.63
CA LEU A 17 -11.23 8.08 -6.65
C LEU A 17 -11.80 8.05 -5.22
N VAL A 18 -12.71 8.98 -4.91
CA VAL A 18 -13.42 8.98 -3.62
C VAL A 18 -14.20 7.69 -3.43
N TRP A 19 -14.92 7.23 -4.45
CA TRP A 19 -15.63 5.96 -4.42
C TRP A 19 -14.68 4.76 -4.27
N LYS A 20 -13.59 4.73 -5.02
CA LYS A 20 -12.55 3.68 -4.92
C LYS A 20 -11.97 3.61 -3.51
N LEU A 21 -11.68 4.76 -2.90
CA LEU A 21 -11.21 4.85 -1.51
C LEU A 21 -12.26 4.31 -0.53
N ALA A 22 -13.49 4.82 -0.60
CA ALA A 22 -14.58 4.41 0.28
C ALA A 22 -14.88 2.92 0.18
N TRP A 23 -14.89 2.37 -1.04
CA TRP A 23 -15.12 0.95 -1.29
C TRP A 23 -13.99 0.08 -0.74
N ASN A 24 -12.73 0.38 -1.07
CA ASN A 24 -11.60 -0.47 -0.68
C ASN A 24 -11.23 -0.30 0.79
N MET A 25 -11.15 0.94 1.28
CA MET A 25 -10.74 1.20 2.67
C MET A 25 -11.93 1.07 3.64
N GLY A 26 -13.12 1.51 3.24
CA GLY A 26 -14.33 1.38 4.04
C GLY A 26 -14.86 -0.05 4.06
N PHE A 27 -15.59 -0.44 3.02
CA PHE A 27 -16.31 -1.72 3.03
C PHE A 27 -15.38 -2.94 2.97
N ARG A 28 -14.46 -2.99 2.00
CA ARG A 28 -13.54 -4.14 1.87
C ARG A 28 -12.54 -4.20 3.04
N GLY A 29 -12.06 -3.04 3.49
CA GLY A 29 -11.18 -2.94 4.65
C GLY A 29 -11.86 -3.44 5.92
N TRP A 30 -13.11 -3.02 6.17
CA TRP A 30 -13.90 -3.54 7.28
C TRP A 30 -14.07 -5.08 7.21
N ARG A 31 -14.41 -5.62 6.03
CA ARG A 31 -14.49 -7.08 5.83
C ARG A 31 -13.16 -7.78 6.09
N SER A 32 -12.04 -7.19 5.66
CA SER A 32 -10.71 -7.74 5.91
C SER A 32 -10.41 -7.83 7.40
N VAL A 33 -10.75 -6.78 8.16
CA VAL A 33 -10.62 -6.79 9.63
C VAL A 33 -11.48 -7.86 10.28
N GLN A 34 -12.73 -8.04 9.82
CA GLN A 34 -13.60 -9.11 10.37
C GLN A 34 -13.04 -10.50 10.08
N LYS A 35 -12.54 -10.74 8.87
CA LYS A 35 -11.85 -11.99 8.50
C LYS A 35 -10.61 -12.22 9.36
N HIS A 36 -9.81 -11.17 9.59
CA HIS A 36 -8.64 -11.25 10.46
C HIS A 36 -9.04 -11.66 11.89
N LYS A 37 -10.05 -11.01 12.49
CA LYS A 37 -10.56 -11.37 13.82
C LYS A 37 -11.03 -12.83 13.87
N ALA A 38 -11.71 -13.32 12.84
CA ALA A 38 -12.15 -14.71 12.77
C ALA A 38 -10.98 -15.69 12.65
N ARG A 39 -9.92 -15.35 11.92
CA ARG A 39 -8.68 -16.13 11.81
C ARG A 39 -7.95 -16.20 13.15
N LEU A 40 -7.80 -15.08 13.84
CA LEU A 40 -7.16 -15.05 15.15
C LEU A 40 -7.82 -16.02 16.13
N LYS A 41 -9.15 -16.16 16.10
CA LYS A 41 -9.87 -17.16 16.91
C LYS A 41 -9.54 -18.61 16.57
N ARG A 42 -9.00 -18.87 15.34
CA ARG A 42 -8.56 -20.20 14.90
C ARG A 42 -7.04 -20.41 15.02
N GLY A 43 -6.32 -19.42 15.55
CA GLY A 43 -4.87 -19.45 15.65
C GLY A 43 -4.15 -19.15 14.32
N GLU A 44 -4.85 -18.60 13.32
CA GLU A 44 -4.28 -18.23 12.03
C GLU A 44 -3.87 -16.75 12.02
N PHE A 45 -2.58 -16.47 11.77
CA PHE A 45 -2.05 -15.11 11.73
C PHE A 45 -1.87 -14.64 10.30
N PHE A 46 -2.79 -13.81 9.82
CA PHE A 46 -2.65 -13.07 8.58
C PHE A 46 -3.24 -11.66 8.74
N PRO A 47 -2.46 -10.58 8.50
CA PRO A 47 -2.89 -9.22 8.79
C PRO A 47 -4.02 -8.74 7.85
N PRO A 48 -4.88 -7.81 8.30
CA PRO A 48 -5.99 -7.29 7.49
C PRO A 48 -5.54 -6.33 6.37
N TYR A 49 -4.31 -5.84 6.43
CA TYR A 49 -3.65 -5.02 5.42
C TYR A 49 -2.14 -5.26 5.48
N LEU A 50 -1.45 -4.99 4.38
CA LEU A 50 -0.02 -5.22 4.27
C LEU A 50 0.73 -3.93 3.93
N TYR A 51 1.87 -3.74 4.59
CA TYR A 51 2.90 -2.80 4.18
C TYR A 51 4.07 -3.58 3.59
N ILE A 52 4.45 -3.25 2.36
CA ILE A 52 5.47 -3.98 1.60
C ILE A 52 6.60 -3.01 1.28
N SER A 53 7.80 -3.30 1.80
CA SER A 53 9.02 -2.59 1.40
C SER A 53 9.51 -3.16 0.08
N ILE A 54 9.29 -2.42 -1.01
CA ILE A 54 9.57 -2.91 -2.37
C ILE A 54 11.00 -2.65 -2.85
N ILE A 55 11.71 -1.73 -2.18
CA ILE A 55 13.07 -1.33 -2.55
C ILE A 55 13.77 -0.71 -1.33
N ASN A 56 15.07 -0.91 -1.20
CA ASN A 56 15.87 -0.25 -0.16
C ASN A 56 16.67 0.96 -0.66
N SER A 57 16.69 1.22 -1.96
CA SER A 57 17.34 2.41 -2.53
C SER A 57 16.52 3.68 -2.23
N CYS A 58 17.22 4.79 -1.95
CA CYS A 58 16.63 6.10 -1.73
C CYS A 58 17.53 7.19 -2.27
N ASN A 59 16.93 8.25 -2.81
CA ASN A 59 17.61 9.46 -3.27
C ASN A 59 17.94 10.45 -2.14
N LEU A 60 17.45 10.19 -0.90
CA LEU A 60 17.74 10.98 0.29
C LEU A 60 18.44 10.14 1.37
N ARG A 61 19.10 10.82 2.30
CA ARG A 61 19.74 10.24 3.48
C ARG A 61 19.26 10.96 4.74
N CYS A 62 18.04 10.65 5.15
CA CYS A 62 17.43 11.28 6.32
C CYS A 62 18.03 10.74 7.60
N GLN A 63 18.31 11.62 8.56
CA GLN A 63 18.77 11.22 9.88
C GLN A 63 17.69 10.40 10.60
N GLY A 64 18.06 9.23 11.13
CA GLY A 64 17.12 8.34 11.83
C GLY A 64 16.18 7.55 10.90
N CYS A 65 16.48 7.49 9.60
CA CYS A 65 15.74 6.65 8.67
C CYS A 65 15.90 5.17 9.05
N TRP A 66 14.80 4.41 9.00
CA TRP A 66 14.81 2.97 9.27
C TRP A 66 15.43 2.15 8.13
N VAL A 67 15.52 2.73 6.91
CA VAL A 67 16.14 2.07 5.76
C VAL A 67 17.62 2.37 5.72
N ASP A 68 18.43 1.33 5.73
CA ASP A 68 19.87 1.46 5.53
C ASP A 68 20.20 1.51 4.03
N VAL A 69 20.43 2.72 3.55
CA VAL A 69 20.81 2.98 2.15
C VAL A 69 22.31 2.78 1.88
N GLY A 70 23.10 2.44 2.91
CA GLY A 70 24.53 2.13 2.80
C GLY A 70 24.83 0.71 2.34
N HIS A 71 23.87 -0.19 2.45
CA HIS A 71 24.01 -1.57 2.04
C HIS A 71 23.73 -1.79 0.54
N LYS A 72 23.96 -3.02 0.07
CA LYS A 72 23.64 -3.43 -1.31
C LYS A 72 22.20 -3.05 -1.65
N GLN A 73 22.05 -2.40 -2.78
CA GLN A 73 20.71 -2.04 -3.27
C GLN A 73 19.95 -3.29 -3.72
N GLU A 74 18.78 -3.48 -3.15
CA GLU A 74 17.89 -4.60 -3.41
C GLU A 74 16.48 -4.10 -3.68
N LYS A 75 15.77 -4.81 -4.53
CA LYS A 75 14.35 -4.57 -4.84
C LYS A 75 13.63 -5.91 -4.90
N ILE A 76 12.33 -5.89 -4.65
CA ILE A 76 11.47 -7.03 -4.97
C ILE A 76 11.17 -6.99 -6.47
N GLU A 77 11.44 -8.04 -7.18
CA GLU A 77 11.09 -8.15 -8.59
C GLU A 77 9.55 -8.16 -8.77
N VAL A 78 9.09 -7.76 -9.95
CA VAL A 78 7.67 -7.54 -10.24
C VAL A 78 6.85 -8.81 -10.04
N GLU A 79 7.32 -9.93 -10.56
CA GLU A 79 6.58 -11.20 -10.54
C GLU A 79 6.35 -11.76 -9.11
N PRO A 80 7.37 -11.80 -8.21
CA PRO A 80 7.14 -12.11 -6.80
C PRO A 80 6.16 -11.16 -6.11
N LEU A 81 6.22 -9.86 -6.44
CA LEU A 81 5.34 -8.88 -5.85
C LEU A 81 3.88 -9.06 -6.30
N HIS A 82 3.64 -9.34 -7.59
CA HIS A 82 2.32 -9.70 -8.10
C HIS A 82 1.75 -10.95 -7.42
N ARG A 83 2.56 -11.99 -7.23
CA ARG A 83 2.13 -13.20 -6.51
C ARG A 83 1.73 -12.87 -5.08
N MET A 84 2.54 -12.11 -4.35
CA MET A 84 2.28 -11.70 -2.97
C MET A 84 0.97 -10.89 -2.86
N ILE A 85 0.78 -9.89 -3.73
CA ILE A 85 -0.43 -9.07 -3.76
C ILE A 85 -1.66 -9.93 -4.09
N ASN A 86 -1.58 -10.81 -5.10
CA ASN A 86 -2.69 -11.67 -5.49
C ASN A 86 -3.06 -12.67 -4.39
N GLU A 87 -2.08 -13.22 -3.69
CA GLU A 87 -2.32 -14.11 -2.56
C GLU A 87 -2.98 -13.36 -1.39
N ALA A 88 -2.49 -12.18 -1.05
CA ALA A 88 -3.09 -11.33 -0.04
C ALA A 88 -4.54 -10.92 -0.40
N LYS A 89 -4.83 -10.67 -1.68
CA LYS A 89 -6.19 -10.41 -2.18
C LYS A 89 -7.10 -11.62 -1.99
N ARG A 90 -6.63 -12.83 -2.28
CA ARG A 90 -7.38 -14.08 -1.99
C ARG A 90 -7.67 -14.22 -0.50
N MET A 91 -6.75 -13.79 0.35
CA MET A 91 -6.92 -13.75 1.79
C MET A 91 -7.87 -12.61 2.24
N GLY A 92 -8.30 -11.73 1.35
CA GLY A 92 -9.30 -10.69 1.57
C GLY A 92 -8.75 -9.30 1.77
N ASN A 93 -7.45 -9.09 1.57
CA ASN A 93 -6.87 -7.75 1.58
C ASN A 93 -7.27 -6.97 0.33
N SER A 94 -7.47 -5.67 0.48
CA SER A 94 -7.73 -4.74 -0.61
C SER A 94 -6.92 -3.46 -0.48
N PHE A 95 -6.17 -3.33 0.62
CA PHE A 95 -5.35 -2.17 0.92
C PHE A 95 -3.89 -2.61 1.12
N PHE A 96 -2.98 -1.93 0.41
CA PHE A 96 -1.54 -2.18 0.44
C PHE A 96 -0.78 -0.87 0.62
N GLY A 97 0.14 -0.83 1.58
CA GLY A 97 1.11 0.24 1.70
C GLY A 97 2.40 -0.15 0.98
N LEU A 98 2.83 0.64 0.00
CA LEU A 98 4.12 0.47 -0.64
C LEU A 98 5.12 1.44 -0.01
N LEU A 99 6.17 0.89 0.53
CA LEU A 99 7.22 1.65 1.18
C LEU A 99 8.61 1.09 0.79
N GLY A 100 9.65 1.64 1.38
CA GLY A 100 11.01 1.23 1.10
C GLY A 100 11.97 2.36 1.43
N GLY A 101 13.03 2.50 0.68
CA GLY A 101 13.81 3.74 0.63
C GLY A 101 12.97 4.84 0.00
N GLU A 102 12.93 4.89 -1.32
CA GLU A 102 11.97 5.69 -2.07
C GLU A 102 11.27 4.79 -3.10
N PRO A 103 9.97 4.51 -2.93
CA PRO A 103 9.25 3.57 -3.81
C PRO A 103 9.26 3.96 -5.29
N PHE A 104 9.27 5.27 -5.61
CA PHE A 104 9.31 5.73 -7.00
C PHE A 104 10.67 5.51 -7.69
N MET A 105 11.71 5.11 -6.96
CA MET A 105 12.94 4.59 -7.56
C MET A 105 12.79 3.16 -8.11
N HIS A 106 11.71 2.46 -7.76
CA HIS A 106 11.39 1.18 -8.38
C HIS A 106 10.85 1.40 -9.79
N LYS A 107 11.65 1.11 -10.81
CA LYS A 107 11.36 1.44 -12.23
C LYS A 107 10.00 0.97 -12.73
N GLN A 108 9.47 -0.09 -12.13
CA GLN A 108 8.22 -0.75 -12.56
C GLN A 108 7.06 -0.49 -11.58
N ILE A 109 7.14 0.55 -10.73
CA ILE A 109 6.09 0.83 -9.75
C ILE A 109 4.73 1.05 -10.40
N PHE A 110 4.67 1.75 -11.52
CA PHE A 110 3.41 2.01 -12.23
C PHE A 110 2.81 0.73 -12.82
N GLU A 111 3.62 -0.17 -13.37
CA GLU A 111 3.20 -1.50 -13.83
C GLU A 111 2.53 -2.28 -12.69
N ILE A 112 3.15 -2.25 -11.49
CA ILE A 112 2.61 -2.89 -10.29
C ILE A 112 1.24 -2.32 -9.91
N LEU A 113 1.11 -0.99 -9.91
CA LEU A 113 -0.13 -0.31 -9.53
C LEU A 113 -1.26 -0.58 -10.55
N GLU A 114 -0.94 -0.55 -11.84
CA GLU A 114 -1.88 -0.74 -12.95
C GLU A 114 -2.38 -2.18 -13.04
N ALA A 115 -1.54 -3.15 -12.72
CA ALA A 115 -1.90 -4.57 -12.72
C ALA A 115 -2.93 -4.96 -11.63
N HIS A 116 -3.17 -4.10 -10.65
CA HIS A 116 -4.10 -4.37 -9.55
C HIS A 116 -5.15 -3.25 -9.35
N PRO A 117 -5.99 -2.96 -10.37
CA PRO A 117 -6.96 -1.86 -10.33
C PRO A 117 -8.05 -2.05 -9.26
N ASP A 118 -8.24 -3.27 -8.79
CA ASP A 118 -9.17 -3.65 -7.73
C ASP A 118 -8.62 -3.46 -6.31
N ALA A 119 -7.34 -3.11 -6.17
CA ALA A 119 -6.69 -2.79 -4.91
C ALA A 119 -6.54 -1.27 -4.70
N TYR A 120 -6.39 -0.87 -3.46
CA TYR A 120 -6.00 0.48 -3.09
C TYR A 120 -4.56 0.48 -2.59
N PHE A 121 -3.73 1.33 -3.19
CA PHE A 121 -2.34 1.48 -2.82
C PHE A 121 -2.11 2.82 -2.14
N GLN A 122 -1.43 2.80 -1.01
CA GLN A 122 -0.84 3.97 -0.37
C GLN A 122 0.68 3.90 -0.60
N VAL A 123 1.23 4.87 -1.31
CA VAL A 123 2.67 4.95 -1.55
C VAL A 123 3.29 5.93 -0.57
N PHE A 124 4.27 5.46 0.18
CA PHE A 124 5.02 6.28 1.13
C PHE A 124 6.25 6.85 0.44
N THR A 125 6.14 8.05 -0.05
CA THR A 125 7.18 8.74 -0.80
C THR A 125 7.69 9.97 -0.05
N ASN A 126 8.95 10.30 -0.27
CA ASN A 126 9.53 11.57 0.18
C ASN A 126 9.12 12.76 -0.72
N GLY A 127 8.52 12.48 -1.88
CA GLY A 127 8.04 13.50 -2.82
C GLY A 127 9.14 14.30 -3.52
N HIS A 128 10.38 13.85 -3.47
CA HIS A 128 11.54 14.56 -4.02
C HIS A 128 11.95 13.96 -5.39
N PHE A 129 11.07 14.15 -6.40
CA PHE A 129 11.25 13.80 -7.80
C PHE A 129 10.85 14.96 -8.69
#